data_7af0f84eea8823c50518b276b5576ca3
#
_entry.id   7af0f84eea8823c50518b276b5576ca3
#
_cell.length_a   1.000
_cell.length_b   1.000
_cell.length_c   1.000
_cell.angle_alpha   90.00
_cell.angle_beta   90.00
_cell.angle_gamma   90.00
#
_symmetry.space_group_name_H-M   'P 1'
#
loop_
_entity.id
_entity.type
_entity.pdbx_description
1 polymer ?
#
loop_
_entity_poly.entity_id
_entity_poly.type
_entity_poly.pdbx_seq_one_letter_code
_entity_poly.pdbx_strand_id
1 'polypeptide(L)'
;MPVGIDYSYYLSNGNPHLEIFYEIPCSSLIFIREGNNFIARYEINIFALSPKRDFILLDKVVKEVKRKTDEESEKENREEGKLVFSPPPNSKSILLLFQCRNSQRAAEVSFPLKEKREIFLRKGKDVIFSKKLSWDDTFSLYFPPDPKVISYEVSLKRGKKEVFKRVIPGGEGFFEPLRNFPAILSDTSGIYKIKIYARGKEEVIWEKEMSIHITVSPFLSDKEWQRRISLLFPIATEEEIKELKVTPTERRSATWEEFWGKKEIKEEDYFSRVEYCIKNFSFGDKGLASDRAKIYLKYGQPDAIEEYPYETNKKPYIIWYYYNLGLNFIFVDQKGIGEYVLVR
;
A
#
# COMPACT_ATOMS: atom_id res chain seq x y z
N MET A 1 9.32 16.42 10.01
CA MET A 1 8.24 16.10 9.03
C MET A 1 8.80 15.09 8.04
N PRO A 2 8.28 13.88 7.92
CA PRO A 2 8.72 12.96 6.86
C PRO A 2 8.26 13.46 5.49
N VAL A 3 9.15 13.37 4.49
CA VAL A 3 8.87 13.74 3.10
C VAL A 3 9.50 12.67 2.21
N GLY A 4 8.68 12.03 1.36
CA GLY A 4 9.15 11.14 0.31
C GLY A 4 9.54 11.96 -0.92
N ILE A 5 10.67 11.65 -1.55
CA ILE A 5 11.11 12.33 -2.77
C ILE A 5 11.66 11.31 -3.77
N ASP A 6 11.29 11.51 -5.03
CA ASP A 6 11.96 10.93 -6.18
C ASP A 6 12.17 11.97 -7.26
N TYR A 7 13.18 11.82 -8.11
CA TYR A 7 13.51 12.84 -9.10
C TYR A 7 14.15 12.24 -10.35
N SER A 8 14.00 12.98 -11.46
CA SER A 8 14.78 12.79 -12.69
C SER A 8 15.56 14.06 -13.01
N TYR A 9 16.83 13.90 -13.35
CA TYR A 9 17.69 14.99 -13.82
C TYR A 9 18.38 14.56 -15.12
N TYR A 10 18.17 15.32 -16.18
CA TYR A 10 18.70 15.03 -17.50
C TYR A 10 18.87 16.29 -18.34
N LEU A 11 19.61 16.18 -19.45
CA LEU A 11 19.71 17.27 -20.41
C LEU A 11 18.62 17.12 -21.47
N SER A 12 17.81 18.17 -21.63
CA SER A 12 16.83 18.30 -22.72
C SER A 12 17.29 19.38 -23.67
N ASN A 13 17.62 19.04 -24.90
CA ASN A 13 18.20 19.97 -25.88
C ASN A 13 19.42 20.75 -25.38
N GLY A 14 20.26 20.08 -24.58
CA GLY A 14 21.44 20.68 -23.97
C GLY A 14 21.19 21.48 -22.69
N ASN A 15 19.95 21.72 -22.29
CA ASN A 15 19.59 22.43 -21.08
C ASN A 15 19.32 21.49 -19.91
N PRO A 16 19.80 21.79 -18.71
CA PRO A 16 19.48 21.02 -17.51
C PRO A 16 17.96 21.02 -17.25
N HIS A 17 17.41 19.85 -17.04
CA HIS A 17 16.00 19.64 -16.70
C HIS A 17 15.89 18.78 -15.46
N LEU A 18 15.16 19.25 -14.46
CA LEU A 18 14.94 18.55 -13.19
C LEU A 18 13.45 18.48 -12.91
N GLU A 19 12.98 17.26 -12.74
CA GLU A 19 11.64 16.96 -12.27
C GLU A 19 11.74 16.31 -10.90
N ILE A 20 11.07 16.88 -9.91
CA ILE A 20 10.98 16.34 -8.55
C ILE A 20 9.54 16.00 -8.27
N PHE A 21 9.32 14.80 -7.79
CA PHE A 21 8.06 14.35 -7.24
C PHE A 21 8.22 14.20 -5.74
N TYR A 22 7.24 14.66 -4.97
CA TYR A 22 7.27 14.59 -3.52
C TYR A 22 5.93 14.15 -2.96
N GLU A 23 5.98 13.53 -1.78
CA GLU A 23 4.81 13.20 -0.97
C GLU A 23 5.04 13.60 0.50
N ILE A 24 3.98 14.13 1.12
CA ILE A 24 3.97 14.52 2.53
C ILE A 24 2.78 13.82 3.18
N PRO A 25 2.96 13.00 4.23
CA PRO A 25 1.83 12.47 4.99
C PRO A 25 0.99 13.60 5.57
N CYS A 26 -0.33 13.59 5.39
CA CYS A 26 -1.22 14.63 5.91
C CYS A 26 -1.12 14.75 7.44
N SER A 27 -0.84 13.65 8.15
CA SER A 27 -0.54 13.66 9.60
C SER A 27 0.67 14.50 10.01
N SER A 28 1.53 14.86 9.05
CA SER A 28 2.70 15.75 9.27
C SER A 28 2.37 17.23 9.11
N LEU A 29 1.24 17.56 8.51
CA LEU A 29 0.75 18.92 8.33
C LEU A 29 -0.13 19.31 9.52
N ILE A 30 -0.28 20.61 9.76
CA ILE A 30 -1.22 21.14 10.74
C ILE A 30 -2.38 21.78 10.00
N PHE A 31 -3.54 21.17 10.14
CA PHE A 31 -4.78 21.67 9.59
C PHE A 31 -5.47 22.61 10.60
N ILE A 32 -5.82 23.80 10.14
CA ILE A 32 -6.58 24.78 10.92
C ILE A 32 -7.96 24.88 10.31
N ARG A 33 -8.98 24.93 11.15
CA ARG A 33 -10.36 25.12 10.69
C ARG A 33 -10.56 26.55 10.21
N GLU A 34 -10.89 26.69 8.95
CA GLU A 34 -11.26 27.97 8.32
C GLU A 34 -12.65 27.81 7.69
N GLY A 35 -13.69 28.32 8.36
CA GLY A 35 -15.09 28.13 7.97
C GLY A 35 -15.50 26.65 8.00
N ASN A 36 -15.90 26.12 6.84
CA ASN A 36 -16.33 24.73 6.69
C ASN A 36 -15.22 23.77 6.24
N ASN A 37 -13.98 24.24 6.15
CA ASN A 37 -12.85 23.44 5.71
C ASN A 37 -11.73 23.41 6.75
N PHE A 38 -10.94 22.34 6.69
CA PHE A 38 -9.65 22.21 7.36
C PHE A 38 -8.55 22.54 6.36
N ILE A 39 -7.71 23.52 6.66
CA ILE A 39 -6.69 24.03 5.74
C ILE A 39 -5.31 23.92 6.37
N ALA A 40 -4.40 23.27 5.66
CA ALA A 40 -2.98 23.27 5.98
C ALA A 40 -2.20 24.05 4.90
N ARG A 41 -1.19 24.81 5.34
CA ARG A 41 -0.31 25.54 4.42
C ARG A 41 1.13 25.15 4.70
N TYR A 42 1.85 24.88 3.63
CA TYR A 42 3.29 24.63 3.69
C TYR A 42 4.01 25.34 2.56
N GLU A 43 5.29 25.60 2.75
CA GLU A 43 6.15 26.16 1.73
C GLU A 43 7.33 25.25 1.44
N ILE A 44 7.82 25.33 0.22
CA ILE A 44 9.01 24.63 -0.25
C ILE A 44 9.98 25.67 -0.77
N ASN A 45 11.11 25.83 -0.12
CA ASN A 45 12.20 26.64 -0.62
C ASN A 45 13.21 25.72 -1.31
N ILE A 46 13.57 26.08 -2.54
CA ILE A 46 14.37 25.26 -3.45
C ILE A 46 15.70 25.95 -3.68
N PHE A 47 16.80 25.30 -3.32
CA PHE A 47 18.13 25.85 -3.48
C PHE A 47 18.99 24.96 -4.36
N ALA A 48 19.85 25.57 -5.17
CA ALA A 48 20.95 24.88 -5.82
C ALA A 48 22.27 25.21 -5.13
N LEU A 49 23.10 24.19 -4.95
CA LEU A 49 24.45 24.37 -4.48
C LEU A 49 25.39 24.66 -5.67
N SER A 50 25.95 25.85 -5.68
CA SER A 50 26.90 26.27 -6.70
C SER A 50 28.24 25.54 -6.58
N PRO A 51 29.10 25.59 -7.62
CA PRO A 51 30.48 25.09 -7.52
C PRO A 51 31.34 25.79 -6.42
N LYS A 52 31.00 27.03 -6.08
CA LYS A 52 31.63 27.81 -5.01
C LYS A 52 31.13 27.46 -3.61
N ARG A 53 30.22 26.50 -3.49
CA ARG A 53 29.55 26.06 -2.26
C ARG A 53 28.55 27.06 -1.66
N ASP A 54 28.04 27.99 -2.45
CA ASP A 54 26.99 28.89 -2.04
C ASP A 54 25.63 28.29 -2.41
N PHE A 55 24.63 28.44 -1.54
CA PHE A 55 23.26 28.09 -1.84
C PHE A 55 22.57 29.24 -2.56
N ILE A 56 22.07 28.95 -3.75
CA ILE A 56 21.31 29.92 -4.57
C ILE A 56 19.86 29.50 -4.48
N LEU A 57 19.00 30.39 -3.95
CA LEU A 57 17.55 30.19 -3.97
C LEU A 57 17.07 30.19 -5.42
N LEU A 58 16.48 29.09 -5.86
CA LEU A 58 15.92 28.95 -7.20
C LEU A 58 14.45 29.38 -7.24
N ASP A 59 13.69 28.93 -6.26
CA ASP A 59 12.25 29.18 -6.21
C ASP A 59 11.71 28.98 -4.79
N LYS A 60 10.51 29.56 -4.57
CA LYS A 60 9.74 29.42 -3.35
C LYS A 60 8.29 29.10 -3.69
N VAL A 61 7.84 27.92 -3.40
CA VAL A 61 6.49 27.41 -3.68
C VAL A 61 5.67 27.36 -2.41
N VAL A 62 4.49 27.96 -2.43
CA VAL A 62 3.51 27.88 -1.32
C VAL A 62 2.34 27.03 -1.76
N LYS A 63 1.98 26.06 -0.93
CA LYS A 63 0.87 25.13 -1.18
C LYS A 63 -0.19 25.24 -0.08
N GLU A 64 -1.42 25.07 -0.48
CA GLU A 64 -2.58 25.01 0.40
C GLU A 64 -3.32 23.70 0.17
N VAL A 65 -3.53 22.95 1.24
CA VAL A 65 -4.24 21.65 1.24
C VAL A 65 -5.56 21.86 1.95
N LYS A 66 -6.67 21.56 1.28
CA LYS A 66 -8.03 21.67 1.84
C LYS A 66 -8.63 20.28 2.07
N ARG A 67 -9.28 20.11 3.23
CA ARG A 67 -10.04 18.91 3.60
C ARG A 67 -11.41 19.33 4.15
N LYS A 68 -12.41 18.49 3.95
CA LYS A 68 -13.79 18.76 4.42
C LYS A 68 -14.03 18.28 5.85
N THR A 69 -13.35 17.23 6.26
CA THR A 69 -13.49 16.62 7.59
C THR A 69 -12.15 16.49 8.28
N ASP A 70 -12.17 16.38 9.60
CA ASP A 70 -10.97 16.17 10.42
C ASP A 70 -10.39 14.78 10.17
N GLU A 71 -11.24 13.78 9.98
CA GLU A 71 -10.84 12.41 9.64
C GLU A 71 -10.07 12.31 8.31
N GLU A 72 -10.38 13.17 7.32
CA GLU A 72 -9.62 13.25 6.07
C GLU A 72 -8.21 13.80 6.30
N SER A 73 -7.99 14.58 7.36
CA SER A 73 -6.67 15.13 7.71
C SER A 73 -5.78 14.15 8.48
N GLU A 74 -6.37 13.19 9.21
CA GLU A 74 -5.64 12.27 10.09
C GLU A 74 -5.27 10.93 9.45
N LYS A 75 -6.05 10.43 8.49
CA LYS A 75 -5.82 9.12 7.88
C LYS A 75 -4.71 9.14 6.83
N GLU A 76 -4.25 7.98 6.44
CA GLU A 76 -3.17 7.60 5.49
C GLU A 76 -3.07 8.44 4.19
N ASN A 77 -3.79 9.56 4.12
CA ASN A 77 -3.76 10.49 3.02
C ASN A 77 -2.40 11.20 2.93
N ARG A 78 -1.91 11.32 1.73
CA ARG A 78 -0.67 12.02 1.40
C ARG A 78 -0.97 13.20 0.51
N GLU A 79 -0.25 14.26 0.72
CA GLU A 79 -0.20 15.39 -0.21
C GLU A 79 0.95 15.14 -1.18
N GLU A 80 0.64 15.07 -2.46
CA GLU A 80 1.60 14.81 -3.52
C GLU A 80 1.79 16.03 -4.39
N GLY A 81 3.00 16.21 -4.91
CA GLY A 81 3.28 17.31 -5.80
C GLY A 81 4.43 17.06 -6.76
N LYS A 82 4.45 17.87 -7.80
CA LYS A 82 5.51 17.91 -8.81
C LYS A 82 6.12 19.31 -8.86
N LEU A 83 7.45 19.36 -8.91
CA LEU A 83 8.25 20.56 -9.17
C LEU A 83 9.06 20.34 -10.45
N VAL A 84 9.09 21.32 -11.33
CA VAL A 84 9.87 21.25 -12.58
C VAL A 84 10.62 22.55 -12.75
N PHE A 85 11.92 22.45 -12.91
CA PHE A 85 12.74 23.63 -13.16
C PHE A 85 14.09 23.27 -13.82
N SER A 86 14.78 24.28 -14.30
CA SER A 86 16.11 24.14 -14.88
C SER A 86 17.13 24.71 -13.90
N PRO A 87 17.88 23.87 -13.17
CA PRO A 87 18.90 24.36 -12.26
C PRO A 87 20.02 25.08 -13.04
N PRO A 88 20.71 26.06 -12.42
CA PRO A 88 21.84 26.72 -13.07
C PRO A 88 22.90 25.70 -13.54
N PRO A 89 23.55 25.96 -14.67
CA PRO A 89 24.65 25.12 -15.14
C PRO A 89 25.71 24.92 -14.05
N ASN A 90 26.26 23.70 -13.98
CA ASN A 90 27.27 23.31 -13.00
C ASN A 90 26.79 23.24 -11.53
N SER A 91 25.50 23.34 -11.24
CA SER A 91 24.98 23.06 -9.91
C SER A 91 25.33 21.63 -9.48
N LYS A 92 25.78 21.43 -8.24
CA LYS A 92 26.25 20.12 -7.74
C LYS A 92 25.15 19.32 -7.06
N SER A 93 24.24 20.01 -6.36
CA SER A 93 23.14 19.40 -5.63
C SER A 93 21.96 20.35 -5.50
N ILE A 94 20.82 19.79 -5.16
CA ILE A 94 19.62 20.53 -4.77
C ILE A 94 19.37 20.31 -3.29
N LEU A 95 18.90 21.36 -2.63
CA LEU A 95 18.38 21.35 -1.28
C LEU A 95 16.95 21.84 -1.30
N LEU A 96 16.04 21.06 -0.73
CA LEU A 96 14.62 21.39 -0.54
C LEU A 96 14.36 21.57 0.95
N LEU A 97 13.82 22.71 1.33
CA LEU A 97 13.34 22.97 2.68
C LEU A 97 11.83 23.04 2.66
N PHE A 98 11.19 22.05 3.26
CA PHE A 98 9.76 22.01 3.47
C PHE A 98 9.44 22.58 4.84
N GLN A 99 8.53 23.54 4.93
CA GLN A 99 8.13 24.15 6.18
C GLN A 99 6.61 24.30 6.27
N CYS A 100 6.02 23.77 7.32
CA CYS A 100 4.61 23.98 7.62
C CYS A 100 4.42 25.38 8.22
N ARG A 101 3.57 26.22 7.61
CA ARG A 101 3.43 27.64 8.02
C ARG A 101 2.88 27.84 9.43
N ASN A 102 2.10 26.88 9.91
CA ASN A 102 1.41 26.99 11.20
C ASN A 102 2.11 26.22 12.31
N SER A 103 3.39 25.85 12.10
CA SER A 103 4.17 25.12 13.08
C SER A 103 5.66 25.24 12.81
N GLN A 104 6.46 24.76 13.76
CA GLN A 104 7.91 24.61 13.60
C GLN A 104 8.28 23.31 12.85
N ARG A 105 7.28 22.55 12.31
CA ARG A 105 7.56 21.31 11.57
C ARG A 105 8.20 21.64 10.24
N ALA A 106 9.39 21.11 10.05
CA ALA A 106 10.15 21.27 8.81
C ALA A 106 10.78 19.95 8.39
N ALA A 107 11.17 19.85 7.13
CA ALA A 107 11.99 18.80 6.59
C ALA A 107 13.04 19.39 5.64
N GLU A 108 14.23 18.83 5.68
CA GLU A 108 15.29 19.13 4.77
C GLU A 108 15.62 17.89 3.95
N VAL A 109 15.67 18.01 2.63
CA VAL A 109 16.04 16.93 1.72
C VAL A 109 17.05 17.46 0.72
N SER A 110 18.21 16.82 0.66
CA SER A 110 19.30 17.17 -0.26
C SER A 110 19.68 15.96 -1.12
N PHE A 111 19.94 16.21 -2.40
CA PHE A 111 20.40 15.17 -3.33
C PHE A 111 21.36 15.76 -4.38
N PRO A 112 22.32 14.94 -4.85
CA PRO A 112 23.27 15.38 -5.86
C PRO A 112 22.60 15.45 -7.25
N LEU A 113 22.99 16.43 -8.05
CA LEU A 113 22.60 16.53 -9.47
C LEU A 113 23.53 15.64 -10.31
N LYS A 114 23.18 14.37 -10.40
CA LYS A 114 23.77 13.43 -11.36
C LYS A 114 22.71 13.03 -12.35
N GLU A 115 23.07 12.86 -13.62
CA GLU A 115 22.13 12.39 -14.62
C GLU A 115 21.42 11.12 -14.14
N LYS A 116 20.12 11.21 -13.99
CA LYS A 116 19.26 10.15 -13.49
C LYS A 116 17.93 10.23 -14.24
N ARG A 117 17.61 9.19 -14.97
CA ARG A 117 16.30 9.03 -15.60
C ARG A 117 15.53 8.00 -14.79
N GLU A 118 14.53 8.44 -14.07
CA GLU A 118 13.69 7.55 -13.26
C GLU A 118 12.38 7.30 -13.98
N ILE A 119 11.79 6.15 -13.69
CA ILE A 119 10.49 5.75 -14.22
C ILE A 119 9.48 5.91 -13.11
N PHE A 120 8.42 6.62 -13.40
CA PHE A 120 7.36 6.90 -12.43
C PHE A 120 6.10 6.11 -12.78
N LEU A 121 5.55 5.46 -11.77
CA LEU A 121 4.22 4.87 -11.84
C LEU A 121 3.20 5.99 -11.55
N ARG A 122 2.21 6.16 -12.44
CA ARG A 122 1.23 7.24 -12.34
C ARG A 122 -0.20 6.73 -12.43
N LYS A 123 -1.10 7.40 -11.71
CA LYS A 123 -2.54 7.27 -11.84
C LYS A 123 -3.07 8.63 -12.31
N GLY A 124 -3.46 8.73 -13.57
CA GLY A 124 -3.75 10.03 -14.17
C GLY A 124 -2.51 10.94 -14.19
N LYS A 125 -2.56 12.06 -13.46
CA LYS A 125 -1.45 13.02 -13.35
C LYS A 125 -0.55 12.77 -12.13
N ASP A 126 -1.00 11.97 -11.16
CA ASP A 126 -0.35 11.80 -9.88
C ASP A 126 0.63 10.62 -9.90
N VAL A 127 1.77 10.77 -9.22
CA VAL A 127 2.78 9.71 -9.09
C VAL A 127 2.43 8.81 -7.92
N ILE A 128 2.43 7.51 -8.14
CA ILE A 128 2.14 6.52 -7.10
C ILE A 128 3.44 6.13 -6.40
N PHE A 129 3.81 6.83 -5.33
CA PHE A 129 5.00 6.52 -4.51
C PHE A 129 4.87 5.20 -3.76
N SER A 130 3.69 4.88 -3.27
CA SER A 130 3.42 3.63 -2.54
C SER A 130 3.64 2.38 -3.40
N LYS A 131 3.64 2.53 -4.73
CA LYS A 131 3.72 1.43 -5.69
C LYS A 131 2.65 0.35 -5.45
N LYS A 132 1.50 0.75 -4.88
CA LYS A 132 0.34 -0.10 -4.65
C LYS A 132 -0.73 0.22 -5.68
N LEU A 133 -1.27 -0.80 -6.32
CA LEU A 133 -2.32 -0.70 -7.34
C LEU A 133 -3.41 -1.70 -7.03
N SER A 134 -4.65 -1.33 -7.29
CA SER A 134 -5.75 -2.29 -7.44
C SER A 134 -5.74 -2.84 -8.87
N TRP A 135 -6.18 -4.09 -9.05
CA TRP A 135 -6.21 -4.72 -10.37
C TRP A 135 -7.09 -3.98 -11.39
N ASP A 136 -8.08 -3.22 -10.92
CA ASP A 136 -8.99 -2.38 -11.71
C ASP A 136 -8.43 -0.97 -11.96
N ASP A 137 -7.32 -0.61 -11.32
CA ASP A 137 -6.67 0.67 -11.57
C ASP A 137 -6.17 0.77 -13.01
N THR A 138 -6.32 1.97 -13.54
CA THR A 138 -5.62 2.38 -14.75
C THR A 138 -4.34 3.09 -14.33
N PHE A 139 -3.20 2.57 -14.78
CA PHE A 139 -1.90 3.18 -14.49
C PHE A 139 -1.16 3.56 -15.76
N SER A 140 -0.23 4.47 -15.64
CA SER A 140 0.75 4.76 -16.67
C SER A 140 2.16 4.67 -16.11
N LEU A 141 3.10 4.32 -17.00
CA LEU A 141 4.52 4.47 -16.75
C LEU A 141 5.01 5.72 -17.47
N TYR A 142 5.54 6.65 -16.72
CA TYR A 142 6.16 7.85 -17.29
C TYR A 142 7.66 7.61 -17.46
N PHE A 143 8.14 7.81 -18.67
CA PHE A 143 9.54 7.74 -19.03
C PHE A 143 10.04 9.14 -19.38
N PRO A 144 11.11 9.62 -18.74
CA PRO A 144 11.75 10.85 -19.19
C PRO A 144 12.24 10.71 -20.63
N PRO A 145 12.03 11.72 -21.49
CA PRO A 145 12.38 11.64 -22.90
C PRO A 145 13.88 11.36 -23.10
N ASP A 146 14.17 10.44 -23.97
CA ASP A 146 15.54 10.13 -24.39
C ASP A 146 15.58 9.98 -25.92
N PRO A 147 16.24 10.91 -26.64
CA PRO A 147 16.30 10.86 -28.11
C PRO A 147 16.95 9.63 -28.68
N LYS A 148 17.73 8.90 -27.90
CA LYS A 148 18.40 7.65 -28.32
C LYS A 148 17.47 6.43 -28.25
N VAL A 149 16.36 6.52 -27.52
CA VAL A 149 15.43 5.41 -27.34
C VAL A 149 14.41 5.36 -28.48
N ILE A 150 14.40 4.24 -29.19
CA ILE A 150 13.46 3.96 -30.29
C ILE A 150 12.23 3.23 -29.76
N SER A 151 12.42 2.35 -28.79
CA SER A 151 11.33 1.56 -28.22
C SER A 151 11.60 1.17 -26.77
N TYR A 152 10.52 0.90 -26.04
CA TYR A 152 10.57 0.32 -24.72
C TYR A 152 9.97 -1.08 -24.75
N GLU A 153 10.70 -2.05 -24.23
CA GLU A 153 10.18 -3.38 -23.94
C GLU A 153 9.78 -3.43 -22.46
N VAL A 154 8.48 -3.52 -22.22
CA VAL A 154 7.90 -3.56 -20.87
C VAL A 154 7.43 -4.97 -20.58
N SER A 155 7.85 -5.54 -19.46
CA SER A 155 7.37 -6.83 -18.97
C SER A 155 6.92 -6.74 -17.52
N LEU A 156 5.88 -7.50 -17.18
CA LEU A 156 5.37 -7.68 -15.82
C LEU A 156 5.55 -9.14 -15.43
N LYS A 157 6.19 -9.39 -14.28
CA LYS A 157 6.49 -10.74 -13.80
C LYS A 157 6.00 -10.92 -12.36
N ARG A 158 5.57 -12.15 -12.06
CA ARG A 158 5.33 -12.60 -10.69
C ARG A 158 6.24 -13.80 -10.40
N GLY A 159 7.24 -13.60 -9.55
CA GLY A 159 8.30 -14.58 -9.37
C GLY A 159 8.99 -14.89 -10.71
N LYS A 160 8.96 -16.16 -11.12
CA LYS A 160 9.54 -16.61 -12.42
C LYS A 160 8.56 -16.52 -13.59
N LYS A 161 7.26 -16.33 -13.36
CA LYS A 161 6.21 -16.30 -14.38
C LYS A 161 6.12 -14.90 -14.97
N GLU A 162 6.26 -14.81 -16.31
CA GLU A 162 5.95 -13.58 -17.06
C GLU A 162 4.43 -13.55 -17.31
N VAL A 163 3.77 -12.51 -16.82
CA VAL A 163 2.31 -12.33 -16.95
C VAL A 163 1.95 -11.39 -18.09
N PHE A 164 2.90 -10.55 -18.49
CA PHE A 164 2.73 -9.60 -19.58
C PHE A 164 4.07 -9.21 -20.18
N LYS A 165 4.08 -9.02 -21.50
CA LYS A 165 5.21 -8.43 -22.22
C LYS A 165 4.71 -7.64 -23.42
N ARG A 166 5.24 -6.43 -23.61
CA ARG A 166 4.89 -5.57 -24.75
C ARG A 166 6.07 -4.71 -25.16
N VAL A 167 6.17 -4.42 -26.44
CA VAL A 167 7.07 -3.43 -27.01
C VAL A 167 6.24 -2.23 -27.44
N ILE A 168 6.65 -1.04 -27.03
CA ILE A 168 6.00 0.24 -27.33
C ILE A 168 6.99 1.18 -28.00
N PRO A 169 6.56 2.07 -28.90
CA PRO A 169 7.43 3.07 -29.51
C PRO A 169 8.10 3.96 -28.45
N GLY A 170 9.26 4.49 -28.76
CA GLY A 170 9.90 5.54 -27.98
C GLY A 170 9.02 6.77 -27.88
N GLY A 171 9.05 7.44 -26.74
CA GLY A 171 8.23 8.61 -26.42
C GLY A 171 8.06 8.81 -24.92
N GLU A 172 7.15 9.70 -24.53
CA GLU A 172 6.92 10.08 -23.16
C GLU A 172 5.81 9.24 -22.50
N GLY A 173 6.04 7.98 -22.30
CA GLY A 173 5.15 7.24 -21.43
C GLY A 173 4.38 6.11 -22.08
N PHE A 174 3.83 5.33 -21.22
CA PHE A 174 3.04 4.14 -21.52
C PHE A 174 1.81 4.17 -20.63
N PHE A 175 0.66 3.90 -21.22
CA PHE A 175 -0.61 3.91 -20.52
C PHE A 175 -1.34 2.59 -20.77
N GLU A 176 -1.66 1.86 -19.69
CA GLU A 176 -2.41 0.61 -19.81
C GLU A 176 -3.25 0.35 -18.56
N PRO A 177 -4.55 0.03 -18.68
CA PRO A 177 -5.35 -0.45 -17.55
C PRO A 177 -4.90 -1.85 -17.13
N LEU A 178 -4.69 -2.09 -15.84
CA LEU A 178 -4.33 -3.41 -15.30
C LEU A 178 -5.37 -4.49 -15.66
N ARG A 179 -6.65 -4.13 -15.76
CA ARG A 179 -7.74 -5.03 -16.17
C ARG A 179 -7.55 -5.66 -17.55
N ASN A 180 -6.69 -5.09 -18.39
CA ASN A 180 -6.36 -5.65 -19.70
C ASN A 180 -5.31 -6.77 -19.62
N PHE A 181 -4.86 -7.14 -18.43
CA PHE A 181 -3.92 -8.24 -18.21
C PHE A 181 -4.65 -9.51 -17.74
N PRO A 182 -5.15 -10.36 -18.66
CA PRO A 182 -5.95 -11.53 -18.30
C PRO A 182 -5.26 -12.49 -17.34
N ALA A 183 -3.92 -12.57 -17.43
CA ALA A 183 -3.12 -13.42 -16.54
C ALA A 183 -3.13 -12.95 -15.07
N ILE A 184 -3.42 -11.66 -14.79
CA ILE A 184 -3.55 -11.14 -13.44
C ILE A 184 -4.91 -11.53 -12.83
N LEU A 185 -5.95 -11.63 -13.66
CA LEU A 185 -7.30 -11.99 -13.22
C LEU A 185 -7.39 -13.39 -12.59
N SER A 186 -6.53 -14.30 -13.02
CA SER A 186 -6.44 -15.66 -12.47
C SER A 186 -5.48 -15.78 -11.29
N ASP A 187 -4.72 -14.71 -10.98
CA ASP A 187 -3.70 -14.70 -9.93
C ASP A 187 -4.21 -14.02 -8.66
N THR A 188 -3.53 -14.30 -7.56
CA THR A 188 -3.80 -13.65 -6.27
C THR A 188 -3.09 -12.33 -6.16
N SER A 189 -3.54 -11.48 -5.23
CA SER A 189 -2.82 -10.29 -4.79
C SER A 189 -1.36 -10.61 -4.45
N GLY A 190 -0.46 -9.69 -4.72
CA GLY A 190 0.95 -9.89 -4.41
C GLY A 190 1.90 -8.91 -5.08
N ILE A 191 3.19 -9.20 -4.92
CA ILE A 191 4.27 -8.38 -5.48
C ILE A 191 4.56 -8.84 -6.91
N TYR A 192 4.54 -7.86 -7.81
CA TYR A 192 4.91 -8.00 -9.21
C TYR A 192 6.13 -7.14 -9.51
N LYS A 193 6.92 -7.55 -10.48
CA LYS A 193 8.08 -6.81 -10.96
C LYS A 193 7.81 -6.30 -12.37
N ILE A 194 7.87 -4.98 -12.54
CA ILE A 194 7.90 -4.35 -13.85
C ILE A 194 9.36 -4.25 -14.26
N LYS A 195 9.70 -4.82 -15.41
CA LYS A 195 11.03 -4.69 -16.01
C LYS A 195 10.91 -3.99 -17.33
N ILE A 196 11.78 -3.01 -17.56
CA ILE A 196 11.75 -2.13 -18.72
C ILE A 196 13.14 -2.09 -19.33
N TYR A 197 13.20 -2.34 -20.63
CA TYR A 197 14.39 -2.16 -21.43
C TYR A 197 14.15 -1.03 -22.43
N ALA A 198 14.97 0.00 -22.37
CA ALA A 198 15.00 1.06 -23.37
C ALA A 198 15.97 0.65 -24.49
N ARG A 199 15.45 0.51 -25.69
CA ARG A 199 16.21 0.03 -26.84
C ARG A 199 16.51 1.14 -27.82
N GLY A 200 17.77 1.24 -28.22
CA GLY A 200 18.25 2.01 -29.35
C GLY A 200 18.20 1.20 -30.63
N LYS A 201 19.00 1.59 -31.66
CA LYS A 201 19.06 0.88 -32.96
C LYS A 201 19.61 -0.53 -32.84
N GLU A 202 20.68 -0.72 -32.06
CA GLU A 202 21.42 -1.99 -32.00
C GLU A 202 21.66 -2.46 -30.55
N GLU A 203 21.39 -1.61 -29.53
CA GLU A 203 21.73 -1.90 -28.15
C GLU A 203 20.60 -1.53 -27.17
N VAL A 204 20.68 -2.08 -25.96
CA VAL A 204 19.90 -1.65 -24.81
C VAL A 204 20.62 -0.43 -24.21
N ILE A 205 19.97 0.73 -24.29
CA ILE A 205 20.53 1.98 -23.77
C ILE A 205 20.52 1.98 -22.24
N TRP A 206 19.42 1.51 -21.63
CA TRP A 206 19.31 1.32 -20.19
C TRP A 206 18.21 0.30 -19.86
N GLU A 207 18.29 -0.26 -18.66
CA GLU A 207 17.24 -1.09 -18.09
C GLU A 207 16.84 -0.61 -16.70
N LYS A 208 15.60 -0.84 -16.32
CA LYS A 208 15.06 -0.56 -14.99
C LYS A 208 14.13 -1.67 -14.54
N GLU A 209 14.14 -1.92 -13.24
CA GLU A 209 13.20 -2.83 -12.59
C GLU A 209 12.56 -2.11 -11.40
N MET A 210 11.25 -2.25 -11.24
CA MET A 210 10.53 -1.79 -10.05
C MET A 210 9.57 -2.87 -9.56
N SER A 211 9.42 -2.95 -8.26
CA SER A 211 8.41 -3.80 -7.63
C SER A 211 7.15 -2.99 -7.38
N ILE A 212 6.00 -3.56 -7.73
CA ILE A 212 4.67 -3.01 -7.45
C ILE A 212 3.86 -4.05 -6.68
N HIS A 213 2.97 -3.60 -5.82
CA HIS A 213 2.02 -4.46 -5.15
C HIS A 213 0.66 -4.31 -5.83
N ILE A 214 0.16 -5.39 -6.42
CA ILE A 214 -1.17 -5.43 -7.05
C ILE A 214 -2.12 -6.14 -6.10
N THR A 215 -3.23 -5.48 -5.77
CA THR A 215 -4.34 -6.05 -5.02
C THR A 215 -5.43 -6.45 -6.00
N VAL A 216 -5.74 -7.73 -6.04
CA VAL A 216 -6.84 -8.25 -6.86
C VAL A 216 -8.10 -8.29 -6.01
N SER A 217 -9.19 -7.71 -6.51
CA SER A 217 -10.47 -7.76 -5.81
C SER A 217 -10.89 -9.22 -5.57
N PRO A 218 -11.25 -9.59 -4.33
CA PRO A 218 -11.71 -10.94 -4.02
C PRO A 218 -12.98 -11.31 -4.80
N PHE A 219 -13.78 -10.32 -5.19
CA PHE A 219 -15.00 -10.55 -5.93
C PHE A 219 -14.79 -10.97 -7.39
N LEU A 220 -13.57 -10.78 -7.91
CA LEU A 220 -13.22 -11.05 -9.30
C LEU A 220 -12.30 -12.26 -9.47
N SER A 221 -11.56 -12.60 -8.45
CA SER A 221 -10.70 -13.78 -8.43
C SER A 221 -11.40 -14.93 -7.71
N ASP A 222 -11.67 -16.04 -8.40
CA ASP A 222 -12.27 -17.24 -7.79
C ASP A 222 -11.45 -17.74 -6.61
N LYS A 223 -10.14 -17.70 -6.71
CA LYS A 223 -9.23 -18.13 -5.65
C LYS A 223 -9.31 -17.23 -4.41
N GLU A 224 -9.31 -15.92 -4.58
CA GLU A 224 -9.47 -14.99 -3.46
C GLU A 224 -10.88 -15.04 -2.88
N TRP A 225 -11.88 -15.22 -3.71
CA TRP A 225 -13.27 -15.42 -3.28
C TRP A 225 -13.40 -16.66 -2.39
N GLN A 226 -12.91 -17.81 -2.84
CA GLN A 226 -12.91 -19.02 -2.04
C GLN A 226 -12.10 -18.90 -0.75
N ARG A 227 -10.94 -18.21 -0.81
CA ARG A 227 -10.15 -17.91 0.37
C ARG A 227 -10.92 -17.07 1.39
N ARG A 228 -11.58 -15.99 0.96
CA ARG A 228 -12.41 -15.15 1.85
C ARG A 228 -13.55 -15.93 2.48
N ILE A 229 -14.29 -16.70 1.66
CA ILE A 229 -15.35 -17.56 2.19
C ILE A 229 -14.83 -18.54 3.24
N SER A 230 -13.67 -19.14 3.01
CA SER A 230 -13.08 -20.09 3.97
C SER A 230 -12.74 -19.49 5.33
N LEU A 231 -12.61 -18.16 5.41
CA LEU A 231 -12.37 -17.47 6.68
C LEU A 231 -13.66 -17.21 7.49
N LEU A 232 -14.84 -17.40 6.89
CA LEU A 232 -16.13 -17.09 7.53
C LEU A 232 -16.68 -18.24 8.38
N PHE A 233 -16.06 -19.43 8.36
CA PHE A 233 -16.56 -20.63 9.05
C PHE A 233 -16.97 -20.42 10.52
N PRO A 234 -16.38 -19.51 11.33
CA PRO A 234 -16.80 -19.31 12.72
C PRO A 234 -18.11 -18.53 12.89
N ILE A 235 -18.54 -17.77 11.87
CA ILE A 235 -19.69 -16.85 11.95
C ILE A 235 -20.77 -17.12 10.91
N ALA A 236 -20.48 -17.95 9.90
CA ALA A 236 -21.41 -18.27 8.84
C ALA A 236 -22.04 -19.65 9.02
N THR A 237 -23.31 -19.79 8.62
CA THR A 237 -23.99 -21.09 8.56
C THR A 237 -23.54 -21.89 7.32
N GLU A 238 -23.84 -23.18 7.28
CA GLU A 238 -23.53 -24.01 6.11
C GLU A 238 -24.27 -23.54 4.86
N GLU A 239 -25.50 -23.06 5.01
CA GLU A 239 -26.32 -22.52 3.93
C GLU A 239 -25.72 -21.23 3.38
N GLU A 240 -25.30 -20.31 4.25
CA GLU A 240 -24.62 -19.06 3.84
C GLU A 240 -23.31 -19.34 3.10
N ILE A 241 -22.50 -20.27 3.60
CA ILE A 241 -21.26 -20.69 2.92
C ILE A 241 -21.57 -21.29 1.54
N LYS A 242 -22.61 -22.11 1.42
CA LYS A 242 -23.02 -22.70 0.15
C LYS A 242 -23.49 -21.64 -0.84
N GLU A 243 -24.30 -20.69 -0.39
CA GLU A 243 -24.77 -19.57 -1.21
C GLU A 243 -23.59 -18.75 -1.75
N LEU A 244 -22.67 -18.34 -0.87
CA LEU A 244 -21.48 -17.60 -1.27
C LEU A 244 -20.63 -18.37 -2.29
N LYS A 245 -20.43 -19.68 -2.09
CA LYS A 245 -19.61 -20.51 -2.99
C LYS A 245 -20.15 -20.62 -4.41
N VAL A 246 -21.49 -20.63 -4.57
CA VAL A 246 -22.12 -20.75 -5.89
C VAL A 246 -22.44 -19.40 -6.54
N THR A 247 -22.19 -18.28 -5.84
CA THR A 247 -22.48 -16.93 -6.32
C THR A 247 -21.64 -16.60 -7.55
N PRO A 248 -22.27 -16.24 -8.69
CA PRO A 248 -21.58 -15.81 -9.90
C PRO A 248 -20.80 -14.51 -9.65
N THR A 249 -19.72 -14.31 -10.39
CA THR A 249 -18.75 -13.21 -10.22
C THR A 249 -19.43 -11.84 -10.16
N GLU A 250 -20.42 -11.61 -11.02
CA GLU A 250 -21.12 -10.32 -11.14
C GLU A 250 -21.96 -9.98 -9.90
N ARG A 251 -22.34 -10.98 -9.12
CA ARG A 251 -23.18 -10.82 -7.93
C ARG A 251 -22.42 -10.90 -6.61
N ARG A 252 -21.14 -11.25 -6.64
CA ARG A 252 -20.34 -11.48 -5.42
C ARG A 252 -20.31 -10.28 -4.48
N SER A 253 -20.15 -9.07 -5.01
CA SER A 253 -20.14 -7.85 -4.19
C SER A 253 -21.48 -7.67 -3.46
N ALA A 254 -22.60 -7.76 -4.18
CA ALA A 254 -23.94 -7.61 -3.60
C ALA A 254 -24.22 -8.70 -2.56
N THR A 255 -23.94 -9.98 -2.89
CA THR A 255 -24.15 -11.09 -1.95
C THR A 255 -23.27 -10.96 -0.70
N TRP A 256 -22.05 -10.42 -0.85
CA TRP A 256 -21.15 -10.15 0.26
C TRP A 256 -21.67 -9.04 1.19
N GLU A 257 -22.19 -7.96 0.61
CA GLU A 257 -22.85 -6.88 1.37
C GLU A 257 -24.11 -7.38 2.11
N GLU A 258 -24.93 -8.22 1.43
CA GLU A 258 -26.11 -8.86 2.04
C GLU A 258 -25.72 -9.78 3.21
N PHE A 259 -24.64 -10.55 3.07
CA PHE A 259 -24.13 -11.40 4.14
C PHE A 259 -23.74 -10.57 5.37
N TRP A 260 -22.92 -9.53 5.17
CA TRP A 260 -22.47 -8.68 6.29
C TRP A 260 -23.59 -7.84 6.89
N GLY A 261 -24.57 -7.45 6.09
CA GLY A 261 -25.77 -6.76 6.57
C GLY A 261 -26.62 -7.56 7.56
N LYS A 262 -26.48 -8.89 7.56
CA LYS A 262 -27.17 -9.82 8.50
C LYS A 262 -26.34 -10.12 9.75
N LYS A 263 -25.10 -9.67 9.82
CA LYS A 263 -24.19 -9.96 10.94
C LYS A 263 -24.14 -8.78 11.93
N GLU A 264 -24.04 -9.10 13.22
CA GLU A 264 -23.89 -8.11 14.28
C GLU A 264 -22.49 -7.46 14.29
N ILE A 265 -21.48 -8.19 13.77
CA ILE A 265 -20.11 -7.71 13.63
C ILE A 265 -19.88 -7.08 12.25
N LYS A 266 -19.17 -5.96 12.20
CA LYS A 266 -18.74 -5.34 10.94
C LYS A 266 -17.63 -6.16 10.28
N GLU A 267 -17.57 -6.11 8.95
CA GLU A 267 -16.55 -6.79 8.16
C GLU A 267 -15.14 -6.43 8.61
N GLU A 268 -14.85 -5.14 8.78
CA GLU A 268 -13.54 -4.64 9.17
C GLU A 268 -13.10 -5.19 10.54
N ASP A 269 -14.01 -5.18 11.52
CA ASP A 269 -13.73 -5.70 12.87
C ASP A 269 -13.46 -7.22 12.83
N TYR A 270 -14.22 -7.95 12.02
CA TYR A 270 -14.02 -9.38 11.85
C TYR A 270 -12.66 -9.71 11.23
N PHE A 271 -12.29 -9.04 10.15
CA PHE A 271 -10.99 -9.29 9.50
C PHE A 271 -9.82 -8.83 10.36
N SER A 272 -9.98 -7.80 11.18
CA SER A 272 -8.98 -7.44 12.21
C SER A 272 -8.77 -8.57 13.22
N ARG A 273 -9.87 -9.27 13.62
CA ARG A 273 -9.74 -10.48 14.45
C ARG A 273 -9.02 -11.62 13.72
N VAL A 274 -9.28 -11.81 12.42
CA VAL A 274 -8.56 -12.80 11.61
C VAL A 274 -7.06 -12.53 11.60
N GLU A 275 -6.64 -11.28 11.37
CA GLU A 275 -5.23 -10.89 11.39
C GLU A 275 -4.58 -11.12 12.76
N TYR A 276 -5.30 -10.77 13.84
CA TYR A 276 -4.85 -11.05 15.20
C TYR A 276 -4.62 -12.55 15.42
N CYS A 277 -5.56 -13.41 15.01
CA CYS A 277 -5.44 -14.86 15.16
C CYS A 277 -4.26 -15.44 14.36
N ILE A 278 -4.05 -14.96 13.13
CA ILE A 278 -2.89 -15.37 12.32
C ILE A 278 -1.59 -15.00 13.03
N LYS A 279 -1.51 -13.81 13.60
CA LYS A 279 -0.29 -13.34 14.29
C LYS A 279 -0.02 -14.06 15.59
N ASN A 280 -1.06 -14.35 16.38
CA ASN A 280 -0.89 -14.78 17.77
C ASN A 280 -1.08 -16.28 18.00
N PHE A 281 -1.76 -17.01 17.09
CA PHE A 281 -2.04 -18.44 17.26
C PHE A 281 -1.37 -19.33 16.22
N SER A 282 -0.42 -18.81 15.42
CA SER A 282 0.29 -19.59 14.41
C SER A 282 1.45 -20.42 14.97
N PHE A 283 2.00 -20.02 16.11
CA PHE A 283 3.11 -20.72 16.73
C PHE A 283 2.62 -21.62 17.87
N GLY A 284 2.94 -22.90 17.81
CA GLY A 284 2.52 -23.90 18.82
C GLY A 284 1.07 -24.36 18.68
N ASP A 285 0.21 -23.58 18.05
CA ASP A 285 -1.20 -23.85 17.80
C ASP A 285 -1.46 -23.97 16.28
N LYS A 286 -2.69 -24.32 15.88
CA LYS A 286 -3.05 -24.57 14.46
C LYS A 286 -3.45 -23.28 13.70
N GLY A 287 -3.01 -22.11 14.17
CA GLY A 287 -3.38 -20.83 13.59
C GLY A 287 -4.90 -20.62 13.60
N LEU A 288 -5.48 -20.27 12.46
CA LEU A 288 -6.93 -20.06 12.31
C LEU A 288 -7.78 -21.32 12.56
N ALA A 289 -7.20 -22.51 12.46
CA ALA A 289 -7.88 -23.77 12.75
C ALA A 289 -7.89 -24.14 14.24
N SER A 290 -7.17 -23.37 15.08
CA SER A 290 -7.13 -23.60 16.54
C SER A 290 -8.47 -23.30 17.20
N ASP A 291 -8.75 -23.95 18.31
CA ASP A 291 -9.97 -23.69 19.05
C ASP A 291 -9.97 -22.28 19.68
N ARG A 292 -8.79 -21.76 20.07
CA ARG A 292 -8.66 -20.38 20.52
C ARG A 292 -9.03 -19.38 19.42
N ALA A 293 -8.59 -19.61 18.19
CA ALA A 293 -8.95 -18.75 17.07
C ALA A 293 -10.46 -18.76 16.79
N LYS A 294 -11.10 -19.93 16.81
CA LYS A 294 -12.57 -20.05 16.60
C LYS A 294 -13.36 -19.23 17.62
N ILE A 295 -12.98 -19.29 18.90
CA ILE A 295 -13.62 -18.52 19.97
C ILE A 295 -13.34 -17.03 19.79
N TYR A 296 -12.08 -16.64 19.51
CA TYR A 296 -11.72 -15.24 19.31
C TYR A 296 -12.41 -14.60 18.09
N LEU A 297 -12.49 -15.32 16.98
CA LEU A 297 -13.19 -14.87 15.79
C LEU A 297 -14.68 -14.62 16.06
N LYS A 298 -15.30 -15.50 16.83
CA LYS A 298 -16.73 -15.41 17.14
C LYS A 298 -17.03 -14.33 18.19
N TYR A 299 -16.31 -14.31 19.29
CA TYR A 299 -16.64 -13.48 20.45
C TYR A 299 -15.72 -12.26 20.61
N GLY A 300 -14.58 -12.22 19.91
CA GLY A 300 -13.59 -11.15 20.03
C GLY A 300 -12.62 -11.36 21.19
N GLN A 301 -12.04 -10.26 21.64
CA GLN A 301 -11.10 -10.26 22.75
C GLN A 301 -11.82 -10.62 24.05
N PRO A 302 -11.30 -11.58 24.85
CA PRO A 302 -11.85 -11.87 26.18
C PRO A 302 -11.63 -10.71 27.14
N ASP A 303 -12.56 -10.53 28.09
CA ASP A 303 -12.46 -9.51 29.14
C ASP A 303 -11.31 -9.80 30.11
N ALA A 304 -11.05 -11.10 30.38
CA ALA A 304 -9.92 -11.54 31.18
C ALA A 304 -9.38 -12.89 30.71
N ILE A 305 -8.08 -13.09 30.91
CA ILE A 305 -7.37 -14.33 30.62
C ILE A 305 -6.63 -14.76 31.88
N GLU A 306 -6.81 -16.01 32.30
CA GLU A 306 -6.04 -16.63 33.35
C GLU A 306 -5.22 -17.79 32.76
N GLU A 307 -3.91 -17.81 33.02
CA GLU A 307 -2.99 -18.81 32.50
C GLU A 307 -2.41 -19.65 33.64
N TYR A 308 -2.50 -20.96 33.50
CA TYR A 308 -1.98 -21.94 34.46
C TYR A 308 -0.98 -22.86 33.77
N PRO A 309 0.26 -22.37 33.52
CA PRO A 309 1.27 -23.17 32.80
C PRO A 309 1.84 -24.34 33.64
N TYR A 310 1.80 -24.19 34.96
CA TYR A 310 2.37 -25.20 35.89
C TYR A 310 1.47 -25.37 37.11
N GLU A 311 0.70 -26.43 37.12
CA GLU A 311 -0.08 -26.82 38.28
C GLU A 311 0.19 -28.32 38.61
N THR A 312 0.41 -28.64 39.89
CA THR A 312 0.75 -30.03 40.27
C THR A 312 -0.34 -31.01 39.84
N ASN A 313 0.04 -32.02 39.09
CA ASN A 313 -0.83 -33.06 38.53
C ASN A 313 -1.88 -32.60 37.52
N LYS A 314 -1.75 -31.41 36.95
CA LYS A 314 -2.61 -30.94 35.86
C LYS A 314 -1.78 -30.56 34.63
N LYS A 315 -2.41 -30.66 33.45
CA LYS A 315 -1.84 -30.15 32.21
C LYS A 315 -1.95 -28.64 32.14
N PRO A 316 -1.08 -27.92 31.42
CA PRO A 316 -1.21 -26.51 31.21
C PRO A 316 -2.58 -26.16 30.64
N TYR A 317 -3.21 -25.12 31.20
CA TYR A 317 -4.51 -24.65 30.70
C TYR A 317 -4.66 -23.14 30.81
N ILE A 318 -5.58 -22.61 30.00
CA ILE A 318 -5.91 -21.18 29.92
C ILE A 318 -7.41 -21.04 30.02
N ILE A 319 -7.88 -20.04 30.79
CA ILE A 319 -9.30 -19.73 30.91
C ILE A 319 -9.52 -18.33 30.32
N TRP A 320 -10.46 -18.23 29.39
CA TRP A 320 -10.94 -16.96 28.84
C TRP A 320 -12.31 -16.63 29.38
N TYR A 321 -12.48 -15.41 29.90
CA TYR A 321 -13.73 -14.92 30.45
C TYR A 321 -14.33 -13.86 29.56
N TYR A 322 -15.64 -13.99 29.33
CA TYR A 322 -16.47 -13.01 28.63
C TYR A 322 -17.61 -12.62 29.56
N TYR A 323 -17.37 -11.65 30.43
CA TYR A 323 -18.28 -11.30 31.54
C TYR A 323 -19.63 -10.82 31.03
N ASN A 324 -19.66 -9.98 30.00
CA ASN A 324 -20.90 -9.44 29.43
C ASN A 324 -21.78 -10.52 28.79
N LEU A 325 -21.19 -11.64 28.39
CA LEU A 325 -21.91 -12.78 27.78
C LEU A 325 -22.19 -13.89 28.81
N GLY A 326 -21.65 -13.80 30.00
CA GLY A 326 -21.73 -14.87 31.00
C GLY A 326 -21.03 -16.16 30.58
N LEU A 327 -20.03 -16.09 29.68
CA LEU A 327 -19.33 -17.24 29.14
C LEU A 327 -17.89 -17.33 29.67
N ASN A 328 -17.44 -18.56 29.85
CA ASN A 328 -16.03 -18.85 30.00
C ASN A 328 -15.61 -20.05 29.14
N PHE A 329 -14.38 -20.03 28.63
CA PHE A 329 -13.82 -21.07 27.80
C PHE A 329 -12.51 -21.55 28.40
N ILE A 330 -12.38 -22.87 28.55
CA ILE A 330 -11.19 -23.51 29.12
C ILE A 330 -10.46 -24.26 28.00
N PHE A 331 -9.21 -23.87 27.77
CA PHE A 331 -8.34 -24.50 26.79
C PHE A 331 -7.21 -25.24 27.49
N VAL A 332 -6.97 -26.47 27.11
CA VAL A 332 -5.93 -27.35 27.73
C VAL A 332 -4.89 -27.71 26.70
N ASP A 333 -3.63 -27.50 27.01
CA ASP A 333 -2.51 -28.05 26.24
C ASP A 333 -2.32 -29.52 26.59
N GLN A 334 -3.00 -30.39 25.83
CA GLN A 334 -3.01 -31.81 26.11
C GLN A 334 -1.66 -32.51 25.91
N LYS A 335 -0.81 -31.95 25.05
CA LYS A 335 0.46 -32.54 24.62
C LYS A 335 1.69 -31.81 25.18
N GLY A 336 1.53 -30.66 25.82
CA GLY A 336 2.64 -29.82 26.30
C GLY A 336 3.47 -29.16 25.20
N ILE A 337 2.88 -28.93 24.02
CA ILE A 337 3.57 -28.37 22.85
C ILE A 337 2.99 -27.02 22.43
N GLY A 338 2.10 -26.43 23.23
CA GLY A 338 1.45 -25.16 22.92
C GLY A 338 0.17 -25.28 22.07
N GLU A 339 -0.31 -26.50 21.80
CA GLU A 339 -1.58 -26.75 21.12
C GLU A 339 -2.72 -26.81 22.15
N TYR A 340 -3.45 -25.71 22.28
CA TYR A 340 -4.56 -25.55 23.24
C TYR A 340 -5.88 -25.99 22.63
N VAL A 341 -6.51 -26.99 23.20
CA VAL A 341 -7.81 -27.57 22.77
C VAL A 341 -8.89 -27.14 23.74
N LEU A 342 -10.03 -26.70 23.21
CA LEU A 342 -11.21 -26.33 23.99
C LEU A 342 -11.79 -27.57 24.68
N VAL A 343 -11.98 -27.48 26.00
CA VAL A 343 -12.58 -28.56 26.82
C VAL A 343 -13.90 -28.12 27.45
N ARG A 344 -14.18 -26.82 27.51
CA ARG A 344 -15.43 -26.24 28.01
C ARG A 344 -15.66 -24.86 27.43
#